data_901b324ea3931c98ebe48b6645e1dd81
#
_entry.id   901b324ea3931c98ebe48b6645e1dd81
#
_cell.length_a   1.000
_cell.length_b   1.000
_cell.length_c   1.000
_cell.angle_alpha   90.00
_cell.angle_beta   90.00
_cell.angle_gamma   90.00
#
_symmetry.space_group_name_H-M   'P 1'
#
loop_
_entity.id
_entity.type
_entity.pdbx_description
1 polymer ?
#
loop_
_entity_poly.entity_id
_entity_poly.type
_entity_poly.pdbx_seq_one_letter_code
_entity_poly.pdbx_strand_id
1 'polypeptide(L)'
;MKQKELLNLLNNIEEHGEETVEGERILMIDGLNLFFRNFAMMNMVNPDGVHIGGLGGFFRSLGAEIRRVDPTQVYVIFDGAGSANARKNLLPEYKSGRDLQRITNWEAFDDIEDEHDAKVDQMVRVIQYLKTLPVKTITLPKVEADDVIAYLSDIIPEKPEDKVFIVSSDKDFLQLINKNVIVYRPM
;
A
#
# COMPACT_ATOMS: atom_id res chain seq x y z
N MET A 1 -44.77 -13.84 23.50
CA MET A 1 -44.41 -14.40 22.19
C MET A 1 -43.17 -13.75 21.61
N LYS A 2 -43.13 -12.42 21.42
CA LYS A 2 -42.00 -11.70 20.80
C LYS A 2 -40.63 -11.86 21.47
N GLN A 3 -40.54 -12.01 22.78
CA GLN A 3 -39.25 -12.10 23.49
C GLN A 3 -38.54 -13.47 23.31
N LYS A 4 -39.30 -14.55 23.18
CA LYS A 4 -38.78 -15.89 22.87
C LYS A 4 -38.27 -16.02 21.41
N GLU A 5 -38.97 -15.33 20.49
CA GLU A 5 -38.56 -15.28 19.08
C GLU A 5 -37.26 -14.48 18.91
N LEU A 6 -37.11 -13.38 19.65
CA LEU A 6 -35.90 -12.58 19.63
C LEU A 6 -34.69 -13.37 20.21
N LEU A 7 -34.91 -14.09 21.33
CA LEU A 7 -33.89 -14.95 21.92
C LEU A 7 -33.47 -16.09 20.99
N ASN A 8 -34.41 -16.71 20.28
CA ASN A 8 -34.09 -17.73 19.28
C ASN A 8 -33.37 -17.17 18.07
N LEU A 9 -33.67 -15.94 17.64
CA LEU A 9 -32.94 -15.25 16.58
C LEU A 9 -31.52 -14.90 17.03
N LEU A 10 -31.31 -14.44 18.24
CA LEU A 10 -30.00 -14.14 18.80
C LEU A 10 -29.16 -15.42 18.97
N ASN A 11 -29.76 -16.49 19.49
CA ASN A 11 -29.07 -17.80 19.60
C ASN A 11 -28.70 -18.36 18.21
N ASN A 12 -29.56 -18.19 17.20
CA ASN A 12 -29.23 -18.59 15.83
C ASN A 12 -28.09 -17.75 15.21
N ILE A 13 -27.90 -16.49 15.62
CA ILE A 13 -26.77 -15.67 15.22
C ILE A 13 -25.50 -16.13 15.93
N GLU A 14 -25.57 -16.56 17.18
CA GLU A 14 -24.44 -17.12 17.93
C GLU A 14 -24.07 -18.54 17.45
N GLU A 15 -25.07 -19.36 17.04
CA GLU A 15 -24.84 -20.72 16.49
C GLU A 15 -24.31 -20.69 15.03
N HIS A 16 -24.61 -19.63 14.29
CA HIS A 16 -23.93 -19.30 13.04
C HIS A 16 -22.74 -18.39 13.32
N GLY A 17 -22.00 -18.68 14.40
CA GLY A 17 -20.69 -18.11 14.64
C GLY A 17 -19.93 -18.17 13.32
N GLU A 18 -19.42 -17.04 12.87
CA GLU A 18 -18.64 -16.88 11.67
C GLU A 18 -17.83 -18.15 11.44
N GLU A 19 -18.16 -18.91 10.38
CA GLU A 19 -17.23 -19.87 9.83
C GLU A 19 -15.97 -19.08 9.65
N THR A 20 -14.98 -19.29 10.50
CA THR A 20 -13.66 -18.70 10.37
C THR A 20 -13.19 -19.12 9.00
N VAL A 21 -13.30 -18.20 8.05
CA VAL A 21 -12.81 -18.44 6.69
C VAL A 21 -11.33 -18.75 6.85
N GLU A 22 -10.98 -20.03 6.78
CA GLU A 22 -9.60 -20.53 6.95
C GLU A 22 -8.70 -20.15 5.78
N GLY A 23 -8.91 -18.95 5.21
CA GLY A 23 -8.13 -18.42 4.10
C GLY A 23 -7.09 -17.42 4.57
N GLU A 24 -5.98 -17.36 3.84
CA GLU A 24 -4.98 -16.32 4.02
C GLU A 24 -5.54 -14.94 3.61
N ARG A 25 -5.25 -13.92 4.40
CA ARG A 25 -5.52 -12.52 4.08
C ARG A 25 -4.20 -11.80 3.83
N ILE A 26 -3.88 -11.59 2.58
CA ILE A 26 -2.61 -11.05 2.13
C ILE A 26 -2.80 -9.56 1.80
N LEU A 27 -2.11 -8.69 2.52
CA LEU A 27 -2.10 -7.25 2.27
C LEU A 27 -0.86 -6.89 1.44
N MET A 28 -1.07 -6.32 0.26
CA MET A 28 0.00 -5.82 -0.62
C MET A 28 -0.08 -4.30 -0.73
N ILE A 29 1.00 -3.63 -0.40
CA ILE A 29 1.14 -2.18 -0.42
C ILE A 29 2.10 -1.79 -1.54
N ASP A 30 1.64 -0.95 -2.46
CA ASP A 30 2.51 -0.21 -3.36
C ASP A 30 3.24 0.88 -2.56
N GLY A 31 4.50 0.61 -2.25
CA GLY A 31 5.28 1.41 -1.29
C GLY A 31 5.54 2.83 -1.76
N LEU A 32 5.90 3.03 -3.04
CA LEU A 32 6.14 4.37 -3.58
C LEU A 32 4.86 5.17 -3.70
N ASN A 33 3.78 4.55 -4.18
CA ASN A 33 2.48 5.20 -4.31
C ASN A 33 1.98 5.69 -2.94
N LEU A 34 2.05 4.82 -1.92
CA LEU A 34 1.63 5.17 -0.57
C LEU A 34 2.49 6.29 0.01
N PHE A 35 3.82 6.23 -0.16
CA PHE A 35 4.74 7.24 0.33
C PHE A 35 4.49 8.61 -0.31
N PHE A 36 4.54 8.70 -1.64
CA PHE A 36 4.40 9.98 -2.34
C PHE A 36 3.05 10.64 -2.13
N ARG A 37 1.98 9.83 -2.06
CA ARG A 37 0.66 10.33 -1.71
C ARG A 37 0.65 10.99 -0.33
N ASN A 38 1.18 10.31 0.68
CA ASN A 38 1.23 10.84 2.04
C ASN A 38 2.15 12.06 2.14
N PHE A 39 3.30 12.02 1.46
CA PHE A 39 4.23 13.16 1.41
C PHE A 39 3.54 14.42 0.85
N ALA A 40 2.78 14.28 -0.22
CA ALA A 40 2.09 15.40 -0.87
C ALA A 40 0.87 15.92 -0.08
N MET A 41 0.22 15.07 0.71
CA MET A 41 -1.07 15.40 1.32
C MET A 41 -1.01 15.66 2.83
N MET A 42 0.07 15.23 3.50
CA MET A 42 0.19 15.30 4.95
C MET A 42 1.18 16.36 5.38
N ASN A 43 0.69 17.44 5.98
CA ASN A 43 1.53 18.52 6.54
C ASN A 43 1.92 18.22 8.00
N MET A 44 2.47 17.01 8.23
CA MET A 44 2.97 16.62 9.54
C MET A 44 4.38 17.16 9.74
N VAL A 45 4.63 17.74 10.91
CA VAL A 45 5.96 18.20 11.32
C VAL A 45 6.40 17.52 12.62
N ASN A 46 7.70 17.34 12.79
CA ASN A 46 8.28 16.92 14.05
C ASN A 46 8.36 18.11 15.06
N PRO A 47 8.80 17.89 16.31
CA PRO A 47 8.95 18.97 17.28
C PRO A 47 9.90 20.11 16.86
N ASP A 48 10.81 19.83 15.94
CA ASP A 48 11.76 20.83 15.39
C ASP A 48 11.20 21.58 14.19
N GLY A 49 9.93 21.34 13.81
CA GLY A 49 9.28 21.97 12.68
C GLY A 49 9.62 21.36 11.31
N VAL A 50 10.38 20.25 11.27
CA VAL A 50 10.74 19.58 10.02
C VAL A 50 9.57 18.74 9.51
N HIS A 51 9.25 18.87 8.22
CA HIS A 51 8.21 18.08 7.56
C HIS A 51 8.52 16.57 7.59
N ILE A 52 7.57 15.79 8.07
CA ILE A 52 7.64 14.33 8.17
C ILE A 52 6.39 13.64 7.59
N GLY A 53 5.64 14.32 6.72
CA GLY A 53 4.36 13.85 6.19
C GLY A 53 4.45 12.52 5.43
N GLY A 54 5.53 12.33 4.67
CA GLY A 54 5.79 11.06 3.98
C GLY A 54 6.03 9.90 4.97
N LEU A 55 6.91 10.10 5.93
CA LEU A 55 7.24 9.11 6.95
C LEU A 55 6.06 8.79 7.87
N GLY A 56 5.53 9.82 8.53
CA GLY A 56 4.44 9.65 9.50
C GLY A 56 3.15 9.20 8.84
N GLY A 57 2.83 9.78 7.69
CA GLY A 57 1.67 9.41 6.89
C GLY A 57 1.73 7.98 6.37
N PHE A 58 2.91 7.53 5.91
CA PHE A 58 3.12 6.16 5.46
C PHE A 58 2.76 5.14 6.54
N PHE A 59 3.34 5.26 7.74
CA PHE A 59 3.08 4.31 8.83
C PHE A 59 1.67 4.44 9.40
N ARG A 60 1.11 5.64 9.43
CA ARG A 60 -0.29 5.85 9.81
C ARG A 60 -1.24 5.13 8.85
N SER A 61 -1.00 5.26 7.54
CA SER A 61 -1.80 4.60 6.50
C SER A 61 -1.61 3.08 6.52
N LEU A 62 -0.35 2.60 6.61
CA LEU A 62 -0.06 1.17 6.73
C LEU A 62 -0.78 0.56 7.94
N GLY A 63 -0.70 1.19 9.11
CA GLY A 63 -1.39 0.72 10.31
C GLY A 63 -2.92 0.78 10.20
N ALA A 64 -3.47 1.73 9.44
CA ALA A 64 -4.91 1.78 9.17
C ALA A 64 -5.35 0.61 8.29
N GLU A 65 -4.60 0.29 7.23
CA GLU A 65 -4.92 -0.83 6.33
C GLU A 65 -4.72 -2.19 7.03
N ILE A 66 -3.71 -2.33 7.88
CA ILE A 66 -3.55 -3.54 8.70
C ILE A 66 -4.76 -3.75 9.61
N ARG A 67 -5.24 -2.70 10.29
CA ARG A 67 -6.45 -2.82 11.13
C ARG A 67 -7.72 -3.09 10.33
N ARG A 68 -7.79 -2.59 9.11
CA ARG A 68 -8.96 -2.75 8.22
C ARG A 68 -9.07 -4.15 7.64
N VAL A 69 -7.94 -4.70 7.22
CA VAL A 69 -7.86 -5.99 6.52
C VAL A 69 -7.68 -7.14 7.51
N ASP A 70 -7.07 -6.87 8.68
CA ASP A 70 -6.60 -7.87 9.63
C ASP A 70 -5.82 -8.99 8.94
N PRO A 71 -4.70 -8.65 8.24
CA PRO A 71 -4.03 -9.57 7.34
C PRO A 71 -3.20 -10.61 8.10
N THR A 72 -3.10 -11.81 7.53
CA THR A 72 -2.17 -12.86 7.99
C THR A 72 -0.75 -12.58 7.50
N GLN A 73 -0.61 -11.88 6.36
CA GLN A 73 0.68 -11.52 5.78
C GLN A 73 0.62 -10.10 5.18
N VAL A 74 1.69 -9.34 5.36
CA VAL A 74 1.83 -7.98 4.82
C VAL A 74 3.06 -7.90 3.94
N TYR A 75 2.88 -7.42 2.72
CA TYR A 75 3.92 -7.15 1.75
C TYR A 75 3.96 -5.66 1.43
N VAL A 76 5.14 -5.05 1.51
CA VAL A 76 5.39 -3.69 1.03
C VAL A 76 6.35 -3.80 -0.14
N ILE A 77 5.89 -3.43 -1.32
CA ILE A 77 6.60 -3.63 -2.57
C ILE A 77 7.08 -2.28 -3.10
N PHE A 78 8.35 -2.21 -3.47
CA PHE A 78 8.97 -1.02 -4.05
C PHE A 78 9.53 -1.31 -5.44
N ASP A 79 9.59 -0.29 -6.29
CA ASP A 79 10.27 -0.36 -7.56
C ASP A 79 11.73 -0.74 -7.39
N GLY A 80 12.21 -1.63 -8.25
CA GLY A 80 13.60 -2.03 -8.26
C GLY A 80 14.50 -1.02 -8.94
N ALA A 81 15.76 -1.00 -8.55
CA ALA A 81 16.75 -0.15 -9.18
C ALA A 81 16.79 -0.40 -10.70
N GLY A 82 16.66 0.68 -11.50
CA GLY A 82 16.70 0.62 -12.97
C GLY A 82 15.42 0.12 -13.64
N SER A 83 14.32 -0.06 -12.94
CA SER A 83 13.04 -0.52 -13.49
C SER A 83 12.51 0.40 -14.60
N ALA A 84 12.49 1.71 -14.36
CA ALA A 84 12.07 2.69 -15.37
C ALA A 84 12.94 2.67 -16.65
N ASN A 85 14.24 2.42 -16.51
CA ASN A 85 15.14 2.32 -17.66
C ASN A 85 14.89 1.03 -18.45
N ALA A 86 14.57 -0.06 -17.79
CA ALA A 86 14.25 -1.32 -18.46
C ALA A 86 13.00 -1.15 -19.37
N ARG A 87 11.94 -0.48 -18.87
CA ARG A 87 10.75 -0.19 -19.69
C ARG A 87 11.02 0.87 -20.77
N LYS A 88 11.79 1.93 -20.49
CA LYS A 88 12.17 2.93 -21.51
C LYS A 88 12.96 2.32 -22.66
N ASN A 89 13.77 1.29 -22.41
CA ASN A 89 14.51 0.58 -23.47
C ASN A 89 13.56 -0.22 -24.39
N LEU A 90 12.44 -0.70 -23.87
CA LEU A 90 11.43 -1.42 -24.66
C LEU A 90 10.45 -0.46 -25.34
N LEU A 91 10.10 0.64 -24.68
CA LEU A 91 9.18 1.66 -25.17
C LEU A 91 9.73 3.05 -24.79
N PRO A 92 10.45 3.74 -25.71
CA PRO A 92 11.10 5.03 -25.43
C PRO A 92 10.16 6.13 -24.93
N GLU A 93 8.90 6.07 -25.30
CA GLU A 93 7.87 7.03 -24.88
C GLU A 93 7.32 6.75 -23.47
N TYR A 94 7.71 5.64 -22.84
CA TYR A 94 7.20 5.26 -21.53
C TYR A 94 7.56 6.31 -20.47
N LYS A 95 6.53 6.84 -19.81
CA LYS A 95 6.65 7.94 -18.83
C LYS A 95 7.34 9.21 -19.35
N SER A 96 7.41 9.40 -20.68
CA SER A 96 7.86 10.67 -21.27
C SER A 96 6.92 11.79 -20.81
N GLY A 97 7.47 12.92 -20.31
CA GLY A 97 6.69 14.04 -19.75
C GLY A 97 6.47 14.01 -18.23
N ARG A 98 6.92 12.97 -17.50
CA ARG A 98 7.00 13.00 -16.03
C ARG A 98 8.21 13.76 -15.48
N ASP A 99 9.13 14.17 -16.36
CA ASP A 99 10.39 14.86 -16.00
C ASP A 99 10.21 16.36 -15.65
N LEU A 100 8.98 16.88 -15.65
CA LEU A 100 8.71 18.22 -15.15
C LEU A 100 8.81 18.19 -13.61
N GLN A 101 9.99 18.55 -13.13
CA GLN A 101 10.23 18.77 -11.71
C GLN A 101 9.33 19.91 -11.22
N ARG A 102 8.40 19.57 -10.35
CA ARG A 102 7.51 20.53 -9.68
C ARG A 102 7.39 20.18 -8.21
N ILE A 103 7.26 21.19 -7.38
CA ILE A 103 6.92 21.00 -5.97
C ILE A 103 5.57 20.27 -5.88
N THR A 104 5.51 19.19 -5.12
CA THR A 104 4.30 18.38 -4.91
C THR A 104 3.58 18.75 -3.61
N ASN A 105 4.32 19.24 -2.61
CA ASN A 105 3.78 19.77 -1.36
C ASN A 105 4.21 21.24 -1.19
N TRP A 106 3.56 22.12 -1.93
CA TRP A 106 3.80 23.55 -1.94
C TRP A 106 3.39 24.28 -0.63
N GLU A 107 2.68 23.61 0.27
CA GLU A 107 2.39 24.14 1.61
C GLU A 107 3.58 23.97 2.57
N ALA A 108 4.41 22.96 2.34
CA ALA A 108 5.55 22.64 3.19
C ALA A 108 6.91 23.04 2.59
N PHE A 109 7.00 23.26 1.28
CA PHE A 109 8.26 23.53 0.59
C PHE A 109 8.10 24.66 -0.44
N ASP A 110 9.07 25.56 -0.45
CA ASP A 110 9.20 26.64 -1.42
C ASP A 110 10.26 26.33 -2.49
N ASP A 111 11.14 25.35 -2.22
CA ASP A 111 12.23 24.94 -3.09
C ASP A 111 12.14 23.46 -3.47
N ILE A 112 12.51 23.15 -4.73
CA ILE A 112 12.45 21.78 -5.28
C ILE A 112 13.55 20.88 -4.70
N GLU A 113 14.74 21.44 -4.47
CA GLU A 113 15.86 20.65 -3.92
C GLU A 113 15.59 20.28 -2.48
N ASP A 114 15.07 21.20 -1.66
CA ASP A 114 14.67 20.96 -0.29
C ASP A 114 13.55 19.90 -0.21
N GLU A 115 12.57 19.97 -1.11
CA GLU A 115 11.53 18.94 -1.17
C GLU A 115 12.09 17.57 -1.59
N HIS A 116 13.01 17.56 -2.54
CA HIS A 116 13.66 16.34 -3.00
C HIS A 116 14.46 15.66 -1.88
N ASP A 117 15.29 16.43 -1.17
CA ASP A 117 16.10 15.94 -0.08
C ASP A 117 15.23 15.41 1.07
N ALA A 118 14.15 16.13 1.41
CA ALA A 118 13.18 15.67 2.39
C ALA A 118 12.49 14.35 1.99
N LYS A 119 12.18 14.16 0.70
CA LYS A 119 11.63 12.90 0.18
C LYS A 119 12.63 11.75 0.34
N VAL A 120 13.89 11.98 -0.01
CA VAL A 120 14.94 10.96 0.09
C VAL A 120 15.16 10.56 1.55
N ASP A 121 15.33 11.53 2.44
CA ASP A 121 15.58 11.28 3.85
C ASP A 121 14.43 10.53 4.52
N GLN A 122 13.20 10.93 4.24
CA GLN A 122 12.02 10.25 4.78
C GLN A 122 11.87 8.83 4.22
N MET A 123 12.14 8.62 2.93
CA MET A 123 12.09 7.30 2.30
C MET A 123 13.14 6.35 2.90
N VAL A 124 14.36 6.83 3.11
CA VAL A 124 15.41 6.04 3.79
C VAL A 124 14.93 5.58 5.16
N ARG A 125 14.31 6.48 5.93
CA ARG A 125 13.76 6.13 7.25
C ARG A 125 12.58 5.17 7.17
N VAL A 126 11.69 5.31 6.18
CA VAL A 126 10.61 4.33 5.94
C VAL A 126 11.20 2.93 5.76
N ILE A 127 12.20 2.79 4.88
CA ILE A 127 12.85 1.50 4.63
C ILE A 127 13.54 0.95 5.88
N GLN A 128 14.21 1.82 6.66
CA GLN A 128 14.85 1.42 7.92
C GLN A 128 13.83 0.87 8.93
N TYR A 129 12.70 1.55 9.10
CA TYR A 129 11.66 1.12 10.04
C TYR A 129 10.93 -0.14 9.56
N LEU A 130 10.66 -0.27 8.26
CA LEU A 130 10.05 -1.50 7.72
C LEU A 130 10.86 -2.74 8.04
N LYS A 131 12.20 -2.65 8.08
CA LYS A 131 13.09 -3.77 8.47
C LYS A 131 12.92 -4.22 9.92
N THR A 132 12.32 -3.40 10.77
CA THR A 132 12.08 -3.73 12.19
C THR A 132 10.66 -4.24 12.45
N LEU A 133 9.81 -4.23 11.44
CA LEU A 133 8.42 -4.65 11.53
C LEU A 133 8.23 -6.07 10.95
N PRO A 134 7.20 -6.80 11.38
CA PRO A 134 6.87 -8.11 10.84
C PRO A 134 6.17 -8.01 9.46
N VAL A 135 6.76 -7.25 8.55
CA VAL A 135 6.28 -7.08 7.18
C VAL A 135 7.34 -7.55 6.20
N LYS A 136 6.92 -8.10 5.07
CA LYS A 136 7.81 -8.52 3.99
C LYS A 136 8.03 -7.35 3.04
N THR A 137 9.25 -6.84 2.97
CA THR A 137 9.62 -5.78 2.02
C THR A 137 10.26 -6.40 0.78
N ILE A 138 9.73 -6.10 -0.40
CA ILE A 138 10.19 -6.64 -1.68
C ILE A 138 10.63 -5.51 -2.60
N THR A 139 11.79 -5.70 -3.21
CA THR A 139 12.28 -4.91 -4.35
C THR A 139 13.08 -5.84 -5.26
N LEU A 140 12.83 -5.82 -6.55
CA LEU A 140 13.50 -6.65 -7.54
C LEU A 140 14.21 -5.77 -8.59
N PRO A 141 15.54 -5.88 -8.78
CA PRO A 141 16.25 -5.06 -9.74
C PRO A 141 15.61 -5.12 -11.13
N LYS A 142 15.42 -3.95 -11.76
CA LYS A 142 14.83 -3.76 -13.10
C LYS A 142 13.34 -4.15 -13.23
N VAL A 143 12.66 -4.45 -12.14
CA VAL A 143 11.21 -4.76 -12.13
C VAL A 143 10.47 -3.66 -11.39
N GLU A 144 9.34 -3.20 -11.91
CA GLU A 144 8.47 -2.24 -11.23
C GLU A 144 7.61 -2.93 -10.18
N ALA A 145 7.17 -2.19 -9.17
CA ALA A 145 6.36 -2.71 -8.08
C ALA A 145 5.02 -3.27 -8.59
N ASP A 146 4.43 -2.64 -9.60
CA ASP A 146 3.15 -3.07 -10.20
C ASP A 146 3.25 -4.47 -10.85
N ASP A 147 4.37 -4.78 -11.52
CA ASP A 147 4.61 -6.11 -12.09
C ASP A 147 4.76 -7.17 -10.99
N VAL A 148 5.46 -6.83 -9.90
CA VAL A 148 5.63 -7.74 -8.75
C VAL A 148 4.29 -7.98 -8.05
N ILE A 149 3.51 -6.91 -7.80
CA ILE A 149 2.18 -7.02 -7.19
C ILE A 149 1.26 -7.86 -8.07
N ALA A 150 1.23 -7.61 -9.38
CA ALA A 150 0.41 -8.38 -10.31
C ALA A 150 0.77 -9.86 -10.28
N TYR A 151 2.06 -10.19 -10.37
CA TYR A 151 2.54 -11.56 -10.33
C TYR A 151 2.20 -12.25 -9.00
N LEU A 152 2.50 -11.60 -7.86
CA LEU A 152 2.24 -12.18 -6.55
C LEU A 152 0.74 -12.34 -6.26
N SER A 153 -0.09 -11.41 -6.73
CA SER A 153 -1.54 -11.50 -6.56
C SER A 153 -2.18 -12.68 -7.30
N ASP A 154 -1.52 -13.19 -8.33
CA ASP A 154 -1.95 -14.36 -9.08
C ASP A 154 -1.48 -15.67 -8.44
N ILE A 155 -0.25 -15.71 -7.93
CA ILE A 155 0.37 -16.96 -7.46
C ILE A 155 0.20 -17.25 -5.97
N ILE A 156 -0.01 -16.24 -5.12
CA ILE A 156 -0.10 -16.44 -3.66
C ILE A 156 -1.43 -17.09 -3.23
N PRO A 157 -2.59 -16.70 -3.77
CA PRO A 157 -3.84 -17.36 -3.38
C PRO A 157 -3.85 -18.81 -3.88
N GLU A 158 -3.59 -19.75 -2.98
CA GLU A 158 -3.59 -21.19 -3.29
C GLU A 158 -4.99 -21.80 -3.13
N LYS A 159 -5.81 -21.22 -2.26
CA LYS A 159 -7.16 -21.69 -1.96
C LYS A 159 -8.22 -20.68 -2.43
N PRO A 160 -9.46 -21.12 -2.71
CA PRO A 160 -10.56 -20.21 -3.06
C PRO A 160 -10.89 -19.17 -1.98
N GLU A 161 -10.60 -19.50 -0.72
CA GLU A 161 -10.86 -18.68 0.47
C GLU A 161 -9.80 -17.60 0.65
N ASP A 162 -8.59 -17.77 0.09
CA ASP A 162 -7.52 -16.79 0.17
C ASP A 162 -7.90 -15.49 -0.48
N LYS A 163 -7.56 -14.38 0.14
CA LYS A 163 -7.84 -13.03 -0.36
C LYS A 163 -6.58 -12.18 -0.38
N VAL A 164 -6.36 -11.51 -1.48
CA VAL A 164 -5.30 -10.51 -1.67
C VAL A 164 -5.93 -9.13 -1.70
N PHE A 165 -5.44 -8.25 -0.86
CA PHE A 165 -5.85 -6.87 -0.74
C PHE A 165 -4.73 -5.97 -1.22
N ILE A 166 -4.91 -5.33 -2.38
CA ILE A 166 -3.93 -4.40 -2.95
C ILE A 166 -4.31 -2.99 -2.55
N VAL A 167 -3.36 -2.25 -1.97
CA VAL A 167 -3.54 -0.85 -1.59
C VAL A 167 -2.68 0.03 -2.49
N SER A 168 -3.34 0.68 -3.45
CA SER A 168 -2.73 1.67 -4.35
C SER A 168 -3.78 2.63 -4.89
N SER A 169 -3.38 3.84 -5.24
CA SER A 169 -4.22 4.79 -5.99
C SER A 169 -4.13 4.59 -7.52
N ASP A 170 -3.23 3.73 -7.98
CA ASP A 170 -3.07 3.44 -9.40
C ASP A 170 -4.27 2.65 -9.94
N LYS A 171 -4.82 3.13 -11.05
CA LYS A 171 -5.97 2.51 -11.69
C LYS A 171 -5.61 1.24 -12.44
N ASP A 172 -4.33 1.04 -12.75
CA ASP A 172 -3.88 -0.13 -13.49
C ASP A 172 -4.08 -1.41 -12.69
N PHE A 173 -4.11 -1.33 -11.36
CA PHE A 173 -4.46 -2.47 -10.51
C PHE A 173 -5.92 -2.93 -10.61
N LEU A 174 -6.84 -2.10 -11.13
CA LEU A 174 -8.25 -2.48 -11.28
C LEU A 174 -8.43 -3.67 -12.24
N GLN A 175 -7.50 -3.88 -13.17
CA GLN A 175 -7.51 -5.05 -14.08
C GLN A 175 -7.22 -6.38 -13.36
N LEU A 176 -6.65 -6.34 -12.15
CA LEU A 176 -6.33 -7.54 -11.36
C LEU A 176 -7.51 -8.03 -10.53
N ILE A 177 -8.58 -7.24 -10.41
CA ILE A 177 -9.73 -7.56 -9.57
C ILE A 177 -10.38 -8.86 -10.05
N ASN A 178 -10.51 -9.80 -9.12
CA ASN A 178 -11.19 -11.06 -9.35
C ASN A 178 -11.80 -11.58 -8.03
N LYS A 179 -12.23 -12.84 -7.97
CA LYS A 179 -12.82 -13.45 -6.76
C LYS A 179 -11.87 -13.49 -5.54
N ASN A 180 -10.55 -13.48 -5.77
CA ASN A 180 -9.52 -13.53 -4.73
C ASN A 180 -8.82 -12.17 -4.52
N VAL A 181 -8.82 -11.28 -5.51
CA VAL A 181 -8.10 -10.01 -5.49
C VAL A 181 -9.04 -8.83 -5.34
N ILE A 182 -8.80 -8.03 -4.31
CA ILE A 182 -9.55 -6.82 -3.96
C ILE A 182 -8.60 -5.63 -4.00
N VAL A 183 -8.99 -4.54 -4.66
CA VAL A 183 -8.17 -3.32 -4.73
C VAL A 183 -8.78 -2.24 -3.87
N TYR A 184 -8.01 -1.74 -2.92
CA TYR A 184 -8.35 -0.58 -2.10
C TYR A 184 -7.59 0.65 -2.57
N ARG A 185 -8.33 1.74 -2.74
CA ARG A 185 -7.70 3.06 -2.88
C ARG A 185 -7.60 3.68 -1.50
N PRO A 186 -6.38 4.02 -1.02
CA PRO A 186 -6.22 4.70 0.27
C PRO A 186 -6.99 6.03 0.24
N MET A 187 -7.74 6.29 1.29
CA MET A 187 -8.47 7.57 1.46
C MET A 187 -7.51 8.70 1.79
#